data_9c2ef965f6585286fdfe7ed25230534b
#
_entry.id   9c2ef965f6585286fdfe7ed25230534b
#
_cell.length_a   1.000
_cell.length_b   1.000
_cell.length_c   1.000
_cell.angle_alpha   90.00
_cell.angle_beta   90.00
_cell.angle_gamma   90.00
#
_symmetry.space_group_name_H-M   'P 1'
#
loop_
_entity.id
_entity.type
_entity.pdbx_description
1 polymer ?
#
loop_
_entity_poly.entity_id
_entity_poly.type
_entity_poly.pdbx_seq_one_letter_code
_entity_poly.pdbx_strand_id
1 'polypeptide(L)'
;MEDILIECSPGISGDMLLGAFYDLGVPKKVIEKPLIDLGLRDSYNLKFKESKSCSIRGIKAQVENDGSSPKKRNWRSIKELISNEHLEDNLKQIIYKVFESLANAEGKVHGIKSDDVHFHEIGAIDSL
;
A
#
# COMPACT_ATOMS: atom_id res chain seq x y z
N MET A 1 -26.49 -0.08 -5.92
CA MET A 1 -25.03 -0.26 -5.81
C MET A 1 -24.44 0.43 -7.02
N GLU A 2 -23.53 1.33 -6.84
CA GLU A 2 -22.87 2.01 -7.97
C GLU A 2 -21.66 1.18 -8.38
N ASP A 3 -21.56 0.83 -9.65
CA ASP A 3 -20.43 0.08 -10.18
C ASP A 3 -19.29 1.07 -10.53
N ILE A 4 -18.06 0.69 -10.24
CA ILE A 4 -16.87 1.47 -10.56
C ILE A 4 -16.14 0.81 -11.73
N LEU A 5 -15.94 1.54 -12.81
CA LEU A 5 -15.11 1.14 -13.93
C LEU A 5 -13.70 1.73 -13.74
N ILE A 6 -12.69 0.88 -13.75
CA ILE A 6 -11.29 1.30 -13.70
C ILE A 6 -10.66 1.12 -15.09
N GLU A 7 -10.31 2.23 -15.72
CA GLU A 7 -9.53 2.22 -16.96
C GLU A 7 -8.05 2.40 -16.64
N CYS A 8 -7.26 1.35 -16.85
CA CYS A 8 -5.83 1.34 -16.53
C CYS A 8 -4.93 0.98 -17.72
N SER A 9 -5.33 1.37 -18.93
CA SER A 9 -4.56 1.11 -20.16
C SER A 9 -3.09 1.51 -20.09
N PRO A 10 -2.70 2.65 -19.47
CA PRO A 10 -1.30 3.02 -19.29
C PRO A 10 -0.65 2.42 -18.02
N GLY A 11 -1.33 1.52 -17.35
CA GLY A 11 -0.94 1.00 -16.03
C GLY A 11 -1.59 1.74 -14.88
N ILE A 12 -1.46 1.18 -13.68
CA ILE A 12 -2.00 1.72 -12.44
C ILE A 12 -1.04 1.43 -11.30
N SER A 13 -0.94 2.37 -10.36
CA SER A 13 -0.19 2.21 -9.10
C SER A 13 -1.10 2.42 -7.90
N GLY A 14 -0.64 2.02 -6.71
CA GLY A 14 -1.42 2.17 -5.48
C GLY A 14 -1.76 3.62 -5.17
N ASP A 15 -0.84 4.54 -5.33
CA ASP A 15 -1.05 5.98 -5.11
C ASP A 15 -2.05 6.58 -6.10
N MET A 16 -2.06 6.11 -7.36
CA MET A 16 -3.09 6.49 -8.34
C MET A 16 -4.48 6.03 -7.90
N LEU A 17 -4.61 4.78 -7.42
CA LEU A 17 -5.87 4.27 -6.89
C LEU A 17 -6.34 5.05 -5.67
N LEU A 18 -5.44 5.33 -4.73
CA LEU A 18 -5.77 6.13 -3.54
C LEU A 18 -6.27 7.53 -3.93
N GLY A 19 -5.59 8.17 -4.89
CA GLY A 19 -6.01 9.46 -5.42
C GLY A 19 -7.39 9.41 -6.07
N ALA A 20 -7.66 8.39 -6.88
CA ALA A 20 -8.93 8.18 -7.55
C ALA A 20 -10.09 7.94 -6.55
N PHE A 21 -9.89 7.09 -5.55
CA PHE A 21 -10.90 6.86 -4.51
C PHE A 21 -11.18 8.12 -3.70
N TYR A 22 -10.15 8.88 -3.37
CA TYR A 22 -10.34 10.14 -2.66
C TYR A 22 -11.12 11.16 -3.50
N ASP A 23 -10.84 11.25 -4.80
CA ASP A 23 -11.57 12.13 -5.73
C ASP A 23 -13.05 11.71 -5.94
N LEU A 24 -13.32 10.40 -5.86
CA LEU A 24 -14.67 9.83 -5.84
C LEU A 24 -15.42 10.08 -4.51
N GLY A 25 -14.79 10.70 -3.53
CA GLY A 25 -15.41 11.07 -2.26
C GLY A 25 -15.21 10.07 -1.13
N VAL A 26 -14.34 9.07 -1.29
CA VAL A 26 -13.97 8.18 -0.17
C VAL A 26 -13.21 9.00 0.88
N PRO A 27 -13.70 9.07 2.13
CA PRO A 27 -13.05 9.86 3.16
C PRO A 27 -11.66 9.34 3.48
N LYS A 28 -10.69 10.23 3.66
CA LYS A 28 -9.30 9.89 4.04
C LYS A 28 -9.24 8.93 5.22
N LYS A 29 -10.08 9.13 6.23
CA LYS A 29 -10.16 8.25 7.41
C LYS A 29 -10.51 6.80 7.10
N VAL A 30 -11.25 6.54 6.02
CA VAL A 30 -11.59 5.18 5.57
C VAL A 30 -10.38 4.53 4.92
N ILE A 31 -9.64 5.30 4.11
CA ILE A 31 -8.40 4.85 3.48
C ILE A 31 -7.33 4.52 4.53
N GLU A 32 -7.21 5.34 5.56
CA GLU A 32 -6.19 5.19 6.61
C GLU A 32 -6.56 4.13 7.67
N LYS A 33 -7.84 3.76 7.79
CA LYS A 33 -8.30 2.86 8.84
C LYS A 33 -7.50 1.55 8.95
N PRO A 34 -7.23 0.79 7.86
CA PRO A 34 -6.45 -0.44 7.96
C PRO A 34 -5.03 -0.21 8.48
N LEU A 35 -4.40 0.89 8.10
CA LEU A 35 -3.04 1.25 8.56
C LEU A 35 -3.04 1.65 10.04
N ILE A 36 -4.10 2.32 10.50
CA ILE A 36 -4.28 2.64 11.91
C ILE A 36 -4.47 1.36 12.73
N ASP A 37 -5.28 0.43 12.23
CA ASP A 37 -5.53 -0.86 12.86
C ASP A 37 -4.23 -1.71 12.95
N LEU A 38 -3.30 -1.52 12.02
CA LEU A 38 -1.95 -2.11 12.04
C LEU A 38 -0.95 -1.36 12.95
N GLY A 39 -1.36 -0.28 13.62
CA GLY A 39 -0.49 0.53 14.46
C GLY A 39 0.53 1.38 13.70
N LEU A 40 0.28 1.67 12.42
CA LEU A 40 1.20 2.41 11.54
C LEU A 40 0.90 3.92 11.48
N ARG A 41 -0.06 4.41 12.25
CA ARG A 41 -0.55 5.80 12.18
C ARG A 41 0.56 6.86 12.19
N ASP A 42 1.55 6.68 13.05
CA ASP A 42 2.62 7.68 13.25
C ASP A 42 3.82 7.45 12.34
N SER A 43 3.74 6.46 11.44
CA SER A 43 4.84 6.09 10.55
C SER A 43 4.80 6.78 9.19
N TYR A 44 3.72 7.47 8.86
CA TYR A 44 3.51 8.09 7.56
C TYR A 44 2.65 9.35 7.66
N ASN A 45 2.69 10.16 6.61
CA ASN A 45 1.79 11.27 6.40
C ASN A 45 1.21 11.19 4.98
N LEU A 46 -0.08 10.87 4.90
CA LEU A 46 -0.81 10.78 3.63
C LEU A 46 -1.43 12.14 3.30
N LYS A 47 -1.08 12.68 2.14
CA LYS A 47 -1.62 13.93 1.60
C LYS A 47 -2.28 13.70 0.26
N PHE A 48 -3.36 14.42 0.01
CA PHE A 48 -4.03 14.46 -1.29
C PHE A 48 -3.92 15.87 -1.85
N LYS A 49 -3.43 15.99 -3.08
CA LYS A 49 -3.25 17.27 -3.77
C LYS A 49 -3.88 17.23 -5.15
N GLU A 50 -4.59 18.30 -5.51
CA GLU A 50 -5.02 18.48 -6.88
C GLU A 50 -3.80 18.66 -7.79
N SER A 51 -3.84 18.01 -8.92
CA SER A 51 -2.79 18.01 -9.93
C SER A 51 -3.42 18.03 -11.32
N LYS A 52 -2.69 18.56 -12.28
CA LYS A 52 -3.11 18.55 -13.70
C LYS A 52 -2.02 17.92 -14.53
N SER A 53 -2.43 17.03 -15.44
CA SER A 53 -1.56 16.45 -16.45
C SER A 53 -2.26 16.53 -17.80
N CYS A 54 -1.61 17.06 -18.83
CA CYS A 54 -2.20 17.25 -20.16
C CYS A 54 -3.60 17.93 -20.11
N SER A 55 -3.74 18.96 -19.27
CA SER A 55 -4.99 19.70 -19.04
C SER A 55 -6.11 18.90 -18.35
N ILE A 56 -5.88 17.68 -17.98
CA ILE A 56 -6.82 16.85 -17.22
C ILE A 56 -6.53 17.02 -15.72
N ARG A 57 -7.55 17.35 -14.95
CA ARG A 57 -7.50 17.43 -13.49
C ARG A 57 -7.51 16.03 -12.89
N GLY A 58 -6.80 15.85 -11.80
CA GLY A 58 -6.83 14.65 -10.98
C GLY A 58 -6.33 14.92 -9.56
N ILE A 59 -6.45 13.94 -8.70
CA ILE A 59 -5.90 13.97 -7.34
C ILE A 59 -4.68 13.05 -7.28
N LYS A 60 -3.60 13.59 -6.77
CA LYS A 60 -2.37 12.84 -6.46
C LYS A 60 -2.32 12.54 -4.97
N ALA A 61 -2.26 11.26 -4.61
CA ALA A 61 -1.91 10.83 -3.28
C ALA A 61 -0.38 10.92 -3.10
N GLN A 62 0.05 11.40 -1.96
CA GLN A 62 1.47 11.47 -1.57
C GLN A 62 1.62 10.86 -0.19
N VAL A 63 2.45 9.84 -0.08
CA VAL A 63 2.82 9.20 1.19
C VAL A 63 4.21 9.68 1.54
N GLU A 64 4.32 10.41 2.64
CA GLU A 64 5.59 10.90 3.17
C GLU A 64 5.94 10.09 4.42
N ASN A 65 7.19 9.66 4.53
CA ASN A 65 7.68 9.03 5.75
C ASN A 65 7.86 10.09 6.85
N ASP A 66 7.78 9.67 8.11
CA ASP A 66 7.94 10.51 9.30
C ASP A 66 9.35 11.10 9.49
N GLY A 67 10.28 10.86 8.54
CA GLY A 67 11.67 11.28 8.61
C GLY A 67 12.58 10.29 9.34
N SER A 68 12.03 9.23 9.92
CA SER A 68 12.81 8.09 10.38
C SER A 68 13.35 7.30 9.18
N SER A 69 14.54 6.71 9.31
CA SER A 69 15.06 5.81 8.27
C SER A 69 14.04 4.72 7.99
N PRO A 70 13.69 4.47 6.72
CA PRO A 70 12.70 3.46 6.38
C PRO A 70 13.12 2.12 6.97
N LYS A 71 12.32 1.56 7.87
CA LYS A 71 12.55 0.23 8.41
C LYS A 71 12.45 -0.75 7.25
N LYS A 72 13.59 -1.29 6.82
CA LYS A 72 13.59 -2.38 5.84
C LYS A 72 12.87 -3.58 6.47
N ARG A 73 11.70 -3.90 5.95
CA ARG A 73 10.92 -5.05 6.40
C ARG A 73 11.21 -6.24 5.49
N ASN A 74 11.47 -7.39 6.10
CA ASN A 74 11.45 -8.66 5.37
C ASN A 74 10.03 -9.25 5.39
N TRP A 75 9.81 -10.28 4.57
CA TRP A 75 8.50 -10.94 4.49
C TRP A 75 8.03 -11.45 5.85
N ARG A 76 8.93 -11.97 6.68
CA ARG A 76 8.60 -12.44 8.02
C ARG A 76 8.00 -11.31 8.89
N SER A 77 8.63 -10.15 8.91
CA SER A 77 8.16 -9.02 9.71
C SER A 77 6.83 -8.44 9.18
N ILE A 78 6.59 -8.52 7.87
CA ILE A 78 5.30 -8.13 7.29
C ILE A 78 4.20 -9.13 7.66
N LYS A 79 4.49 -10.44 7.64
CA LYS A 79 3.54 -11.46 8.12
C LYS A 79 3.12 -11.21 9.57
N GLU A 80 4.07 -10.91 10.44
CA GLU A 80 3.79 -10.57 11.84
C GLU A 80 2.91 -9.34 11.97
N LEU A 81 3.18 -8.31 11.18
CA LEU A 81 2.37 -7.08 11.16
C LEU A 81 0.94 -7.35 10.70
N ILE A 82 0.75 -8.11 9.62
CA ILE A 82 -0.58 -8.45 9.07
C ILE A 82 -1.37 -9.36 10.02
N SER A 83 -0.69 -10.17 10.84
CA SER A 83 -1.33 -11.06 11.82
C SER A 83 -2.01 -10.31 12.98
N ASN A 84 -1.92 -8.99 13.01
CA ASN A 84 -2.57 -8.16 14.03
C ASN A 84 -4.08 -8.44 14.09
N GLU A 85 -4.60 -8.64 15.31
CA GLU A 85 -5.99 -9.00 15.55
C GLU A 85 -7.00 -7.92 15.12
N HIS A 86 -6.58 -6.68 15.05
CA HIS A 86 -7.44 -5.55 14.72
C HIS A 86 -7.75 -5.40 13.23
N LEU A 87 -7.02 -6.08 12.37
CA LEU A 87 -7.27 -6.05 10.92
C LEU A 87 -8.35 -7.06 10.54
N GLU A 88 -9.27 -6.69 9.66
CA GLU A 88 -10.32 -7.56 9.15
C GLU A 88 -9.74 -8.80 8.45
N ASP A 89 -10.29 -9.99 8.74
CA ASP A 89 -9.73 -11.27 8.26
C ASP A 89 -9.70 -11.40 6.73
N ASN A 90 -10.72 -10.91 6.04
CA ASN A 90 -10.74 -10.90 4.58
C ASN A 90 -9.62 -10.03 4.01
N LEU A 91 -9.43 -8.85 4.59
CA LEU A 91 -8.35 -7.93 4.19
C LEU A 91 -6.97 -8.54 4.48
N LYS A 92 -6.79 -9.19 5.66
CA LYS A 92 -5.56 -9.94 5.98
C LYS A 92 -5.21 -10.95 4.90
N GLN A 93 -6.19 -11.75 4.47
CA GLN A 93 -5.97 -12.78 3.45
C GLN A 93 -5.56 -12.19 2.10
N ILE A 94 -6.19 -11.09 1.68
CA ILE A 94 -5.86 -10.42 0.42
C ILE A 94 -4.43 -9.88 0.48
N ILE A 95 -4.09 -9.14 1.53
CA ILE A 95 -2.75 -8.56 1.72
C ILE A 95 -1.71 -9.67 1.77
N TYR A 96 -1.96 -10.72 2.56
CA TYR A 96 -1.06 -11.86 2.68
C TYR A 96 -0.74 -12.50 1.31
N LYS A 97 -1.77 -12.79 0.51
CA LYS A 97 -1.58 -13.39 -0.83
C LYS A 97 -0.75 -12.52 -1.76
N VAL A 98 -0.96 -11.21 -1.74
CA VAL A 98 -0.21 -10.28 -2.57
C VAL A 98 1.27 -10.29 -2.18
N PHE A 99 1.57 -10.09 -0.91
CA PHE A 99 2.96 -10.06 -0.43
C PHE A 99 3.65 -11.43 -0.52
N GLU A 100 2.93 -12.54 -0.28
CA GLU A 100 3.46 -13.89 -0.45
C GLU A 100 3.86 -14.18 -1.91
N SER A 101 3.00 -13.80 -2.86
CA SER A 101 3.30 -13.93 -4.28
C SER A 101 4.56 -13.15 -4.67
N LEU A 102 4.68 -11.93 -4.16
CA LEU A 102 5.84 -11.08 -4.38
C LEU A 102 7.11 -11.65 -3.74
N ALA A 103 7.03 -12.09 -2.47
CA ALA A 103 8.15 -12.71 -1.76
C ALA A 103 8.65 -13.98 -2.46
N ASN A 104 7.75 -14.78 -3.00
CA ASN A 104 8.10 -15.97 -3.77
C ASN A 104 8.80 -15.63 -5.09
N ALA A 105 8.35 -14.58 -5.79
CA ALA A 105 8.98 -14.11 -7.02
C ALA A 105 10.39 -13.58 -6.76
N GLU A 106 10.53 -12.68 -5.78
CA GLU A 106 11.82 -12.11 -5.36
C GLU A 106 12.77 -13.19 -4.85
N GLY A 107 12.29 -14.13 -4.03
CA GLY A 107 13.08 -15.25 -3.53
C GLY A 107 13.66 -16.10 -4.66
N LYS A 108 12.89 -16.35 -5.73
CA LYS A 108 13.38 -17.06 -6.93
C LYS A 108 14.45 -16.27 -7.67
N VAL A 109 14.27 -14.97 -7.83
CA VAL A 109 15.23 -14.10 -8.53
C VAL A 109 16.55 -14.03 -7.78
N HIS A 110 16.50 -13.89 -6.47
CA HIS A 110 17.69 -13.74 -5.61
C HIS A 110 18.25 -15.05 -5.07
N GLY A 111 17.60 -16.19 -5.31
CA GLY A 111 18.06 -17.51 -4.82
C GLY A 111 18.01 -17.65 -3.30
N ILE A 112 17.11 -16.96 -2.63
CA ILE A 112 16.93 -16.98 -1.17
C ILE A 112 15.54 -17.50 -0.80
N LYS A 113 15.35 -17.88 0.47
CA LYS A 113 14.01 -18.25 0.96
C LYS A 113 13.10 -17.03 0.99
N SER A 114 11.82 -17.22 0.63
CA SER A 114 10.84 -16.15 0.61
C SER A 114 10.74 -15.40 1.96
N ASP A 115 10.85 -16.09 3.10
CA ASP A 115 10.81 -15.48 4.43
C ASP A 115 11.96 -14.49 4.70
N ASP A 116 13.08 -14.67 4.03
CA ASP A 116 14.28 -13.83 4.18
C ASP A 116 14.36 -12.73 3.12
N VAL A 117 13.37 -12.66 2.22
CA VAL A 117 13.30 -11.60 1.20
C VAL A 117 13.14 -10.25 1.88
N HIS A 118 14.01 -9.32 1.52
CA HIS A 118 13.88 -7.91 1.84
C HIS A 118 13.29 -7.19 0.65
N PHE A 119 12.13 -6.59 0.82
CA PHE A 119 11.52 -5.78 -0.23
C PHE A 119 12.24 -4.43 -0.31
N HIS A 120 13.11 -4.29 -1.30
CA HIS A 120 13.93 -3.08 -1.46
C HIS A 120 13.13 -1.86 -1.88
N GLU A 121 12.06 -2.07 -2.66
CA GLU A 121 11.20 -1.01 -3.20
C GLU A 121 9.80 -1.00 -2.56
N ILE A 122 9.35 -2.14 -2.02
CA ILE A 122 7.97 -2.35 -1.58
C ILE A 122 7.86 -2.52 -0.06
N GLY A 123 8.97 -2.68 0.64
CA GLY A 123 8.98 -2.80 2.11
C GLY A 123 8.89 -1.47 2.85
N ALA A 124 8.80 -0.38 2.13
CA ALA A 124 8.59 0.95 2.69
C ALA A 124 7.11 1.19 3.01
N ILE A 125 6.85 2.16 3.87
CA ILE A 125 5.49 2.46 4.33
C ILE A 125 4.53 2.90 3.21
N ASP A 126 5.06 3.44 2.13
CA ASP A 126 4.33 3.86 0.94
C ASP A 126 3.78 2.70 0.10
N SER A 127 4.22 1.47 0.40
CA SER A 127 3.78 0.25 -0.29
C SER A 127 2.88 -0.64 0.58
N LEU A 128 2.75 -0.32 1.86
CA LEU A 128 1.85 -0.98 2.80
C LEU A 128 0.48 -0.33 2.79
#